data_c507a5349c6f349075e5a1d905b4fa0e
#
_entry.id   c507a5349c6f349075e5a1d905b4fa0e
#
_cell.length_a   1.000
_cell.length_b   1.000
_cell.length_c   1.000
_cell.angle_alpha   90.00
_cell.angle_beta   90.00
_cell.angle_gamma   90.00
#
_symmetry.space_group_name_H-M   'P 1'
#
loop_
_entity.id
_entity.type
_entity.pdbx_description
1 polymer ?
#
loop_
_entity_poly.entity_id
_entity_poly.type
_entity_poly.pdbx_seq_one_letter_code
_entity_poly.pdbx_strand_id
1 'polypeptide(L)'
;GHSFTPLVCTDATLVSLNQISGVSSSDTAHSRCSLYAGTRLYNLDQYLEPINQALMNQGDIDQQSLAGAVSTGTHGTGADLHCISAYVKDFELLTASGEILNCSRTENPEIFAAGRVSLGSLGILTKITMQNRPRFKLKEHIQLCTVADMVQFIQQWKHQHRHIECFVFSHAEKLMLKTLDETDEEPQPRKESYPSEDMLLTICSELIKNVPSLNPYVQKLLGTFVKPTMAVDWSSKIFPTVRNTKFNEMEYQIPVDDGLDCLEEVLAALRHHKVATFFPLEFRFVKGDDIWISPFYQQDSILSYEQILDNSV
;
A
#
# COMPACT_ATOMS: atom_id res chain seq x y z
N GLY A 1 7.53 -6.32 11.78
CA GLY A 1 7.22 -6.56 10.38
C GLY A 1 5.86 -6.01 10.01
N HIS A 2 5.74 -5.56 8.78
CA HIS A 2 4.49 -5.01 8.23
C HIS A 2 4.03 -5.85 7.02
N SER A 3 4.38 -7.15 6.99
CA SER A 3 3.99 -8.08 5.91
C SER A 3 2.85 -9.02 6.32
N PHE A 4 2.28 -8.84 7.51
CA PHE A 4 1.22 -9.65 8.09
C PHE A 4 1.49 -11.17 8.09
N THR A 5 2.74 -11.55 7.84
CA THR A 5 3.24 -12.94 7.87
C THR A 5 4.47 -13.03 8.76
N PRO A 6 4.78 -14.20 9.32
CA PRO A 6 5.95 -14.40 10.17
C PRO A 6 7.29 -14.41 9.40
N LEU A 7 7.40 -13.62 8.32
CA LEU A 7 8.54 -13.60 7.41
C LEU A 7 9.88 -13.30 8.10
N VAL A 8 9.86 -12.48 9.16
CA VAL A 8 11.05 -12.07 9.90
C VAL A 8 11.21 -12.82 11.24
N CYS A 9 10.30 -13.75 11.55
CA CYS A 9 10.40 -14.54 12.78
C CYS A 9 11.58 -15.49 12.69
N THR A 10 12.45 -15.44 13.68
CA THR A 10 13.61 -16.31 13.77
C THR A 10 14.05 -16.46 15.23
N ASP A 11 14.58 -17.62 15.58
CA ASP A 11 15.30 -17.91 16.83
C ASP A 11 16.83 -17.70 16.67
N ALA A 12 17.28 -17.37 15.45
CA ALA A 12 18.66 -17.04 15.13
C ALA A 12 18.93 -15.53 15.24
N THR A 13 19.83 -14.99 14.42
CA THR A 13 20.22 -13.59 14.44
C THR A 13 19.32 -12.74 13.54
N LEU A 14 18.69 -11.72 14.10
CA LEU A 14 17.98 -10.68 13.35
C LEU A 14 18.87 -9.46 13.19
N VAL A 15 19.10 -9.02 11.94
CA VAL A 15 19.92 -7.84 11.63
C VAL A 15 19.01 -6.63 11.40
N SER A 16 19.23 -5.55 12.14
CA SER A 16 18.52 -4.27 11.93
C SER A 16 19.35 -3.31 11.08
N LEU A 17 18.70 -2.75 10.05
CA LEU A 17 19.31 -1.76 9.16
C LEU A 17 19.05 -0.31 9.60
N ASN A 18 18.42 -0.07 10.75
CA ASN A 18 18.00 1.27 11.18
C ASN A 18 19.15 2.29 11.28
N GLN A 19 20.39 1.83 11.46
CA GLN A 19 21.59 2.69 11.56
C GLN A 19 22.13 3.12 10.18
N ILE A 20 21.73 2.45 9.10
CA ILE A 20 22.11 2.80 7.73
C ILE A 20 20.90 3.42 7.02
N SER A 21 20.74 4.73 7.16
CA SER A 21 19.60 5.49 6.62
C SER A 21 20.06 6.82 6.02
N GLY A 22 19.24 7.41 5.17
CA GLY A 22 19.47 8.69 4.51
C GLY A 22 19.87 8.53 3.04
N VAL A 23 20.27 9.64 2.43
CA VAL A 23 20.69 9.71 1.04
C VAL A 23 22.18 9.35 0.93
N SER A 24 22.50 8.48 -0.01
CA SER A 24 23.88 8.18 -0.42
C SER A 24 24.32 9.08 -1.57
N SER A 25 23.45 9.25 -2.58
CA SER A 25 23.69 10.16 -3.72
C SER A 25 22.37 10.53 -4.40
N SER A 26 22.37 11.61 -5.18
CA SER A 26 21.22 12.05 -5.96
C SER A 26 21.61 12.50 -7.36
N ASP A 27 20.78 12.16 -8.33
CA ASP A 27 20.81 12.63 -9.69
C ASP A 27 19.51 13.41 -9.97
N THR A 28 19.57 14.72 -9.78
CA THR A 28 18.40 15.59 -9.94
C THR A 28 17.99 15.74 -11.41
N ALA A 29 18.94 15.61 -12.34
CA ALA A 29 18.66 15.73 -13.77
C ALA A 29 17.76 14.60 -14.28
N HIS A 30 17.90 13.39 -13.71
CA HIS A 30 17.11 12.22 -14.08
C HIS A 30 16.08 11.84 -13.01
N SER A 31 15.88 12.67 -11.99
CA SER A 31 15.01 12.38 -10.85
C SER A 31 15.31 11.03 -10.22
N ARG A 32 16.57 10.76 -9.87
CA ARG A 32 17.01 9.54 -9.19
C ARG A 32 17.64 9.88 -7.85
N CYS A 33 17.46 8.99 -6.89
CA CYS A 33 18.07 9.11 -5.57
C CYS A 33 18.48 7.71 -5.07
N SER A 34 19.75 7.59 -4.68
CA SER A 34 20.29 6.40 -4.02
C SER A 34 20.15 6.61 -2.52
N LEU A 35 19.43 5.71 -1.89
CA LEU A 35 19.10 5.75 -0.46
C LEU A 35 19.71 4.54 0.23
N TYR A 36 20.14 4.71 1.46
CA TYR A 36 20.47 3.58 2.32
C TYR A 36 19.21 2.78 2.66
N ALA A 37 19.32 1.48 2.62
CA ALA A 37 18.19 0.56 2.62
C ALA A 37 17.39 0.50 3.92
N GLY A 38 17.99 0.92 5.04
CA GLY A 38 17.31 1.07 6.33
C GLY A 38 16.47 2.34 6.48
N THR A 39 16.50 3.24 5.50
CA THR A 39 15.68 4.47 5.51
C THR A 39 14.21 4.13 5.63
N ARG A 40 13.52 4.72 6.62
CA ARG A 40 12.08 4.53 6.82
C ARG A 40 11.30 5.37 5.81
N LEU A 41 10.18 4.82 5.31
CA LEU A 41 9.36 5.50 4.30
C LEU A 41 8.81 6.84 4.83
N TYR A 42 8.36 6.91 6.08
CA TYR A 42 7.91 8.15 6.71
C TYR A 42 8.99 9.24 6.82
N ASN A 43 10.26 8.88 6.72
CA ASN A 43 11.39 9.83 6.73
C ASN A 43 11.83 10.24 5.32
N LEU A 44 11.28 9.65 4.25
CA LEU A 44 11.76 9.93 2.90
C LEU A 44 11.58 11.39 2.50
N ASP A 45 10.47 12.03 2.92
CA ASP A 45 10.19 13.41 2.53
C ASP A 45 11.30 14.37 2.97
N GLN A 46 11.85 14.22 4.19
CA GLN A 46 12.97 15.07 4.67
C GLN A 46 14.23 14.97 3.79
N TYR A 47 14.41 13.86 3.07
CA TYR A 47 15.55 13.63 2.20
C TYR A 47 15.28 14.02 0.74
N LEU A 48 14.05 13.84 0.28
CA LEU A 48 13.66 14.04 -1.11
C LEU A 48 13.19 15.48 -1.39
N GLU A 49 12.59 16.14 -0.41
CA GLU A 49 12.15 17.54 -0.53
C GLU A 49 13.28 18.51 -0.93
N PRO A 50 14.48 18.49 -0.29
CA PRO A 50 15.57 19.41 -0.63
C PRO A 50 16.07 19.27 -2.07
N ILE A 51 15.84 18.13 -2.70
CA ILE A 51 16.23 17.85 -4.08
C ILE A 51 15.04 17.85 -5.05
N ASN A 52 13.90 18.36 -4.59
CA ASN A 52 12.64 18.44 -5.35
C ASN A 52 12.20 17.10 -5.96
N GLN A 53 12.29 16.02 -5.19
CA GLN A 53 11.86 14.69 -5.63
C GLN A 53 10.75 14.12 -4.74
N ALA A 54 9.96 13.22 -5.32
CA ALA A 54 8.95 12.39 -4.63
C ALA A 54 8.93 11.00 -5.25
N LEU A 55 8.48 10.01 -4.49
CA LEU A 55 8.23 8.67 -5.02
C LEU A 55 7.19 8.68 -6.13
N MET A 56 7.30 7.78 -7.08
CA MET A 56 6.31 7.58 -8.15
C MET A 56 4.97 7.08 -7.60
N ASN A 57 5.03 6.18 -6.63
CA ASN A 57 3.90 5.60 -5.90
C ASN A 57 4.36 5.22 -4.49
N GLN A 58 3.46 5.07 -3.54
CA GLN A 58 3.77 4.64 -2.19
C GLN A 58 2.58 3.92 -1.56
N GLY A 59 2.83 3.12 -0.51
CA GLY A 59 1.78 2.44 0.24
C GLY A 59 1.07 3.33 1.23
N ASP A 60 -0.10 2.90 1.69
CA ASP A 60 -0.88 3.58 2.74
C ASP A 60 -0.14 3.59 4.10
N ILE A 61 0.66 2.55 4.39
CA ILE A 61 1.49 2.48 5.60
C ILE A 61 2.95 2.80 5.25
N ASP A 62 3.54 3.76 5.97
CA ASP A 62 4.89 4.28 5.73
C ASP A 62 5.93 3.86 6.79
N GLN A 63 5.56 2.96 7.70
CA GLN A 63 6.42 2.51 8.81
C GLN A 63 7.54 1.55 8.38
N GLN A 64 7.48 1.02 7.18
CA GLN A 64 8.46 0.10 6.62
C GLN A 64 9.80 0.78 6.36
N SER A 65 10.90 -0.01 6.40
CA SER A 65 12.16 0.42 5.78
C SER A 65 12.05 0.29 4.26
N LEU A 66 12.85 1.05 3.52
CA LEU A 66 12.91 0.97 2.06
C LEU A 66 13.24 -0.45 1.58
N ALA A 67 14.23 -1.12 2.21
CA ALA A 67 14.56 -2.51 1.91
C ALA A 67 13.37 -3.45 2.12
N GLY A 68 12.64 -3.28 3.23
CA GLY A 68 11.47 -4.10 3.52
C GLY A 68 10.35 -3.90 2.51
N ALA A 69 10.02 -2.64 2.18
CA ALA A 69 8.99 -2.31 1.21
C ALA A 69 9.32 -2.83 -0.20
N VAL A 70 10.57 -2.66 -0.64
CA VAL A 70 11.04 -3.17 -1.94
C VAL A 70 11.01 -4.69 -1.95
N SER A 71 11.54 -5.36 -0.91
CA SER A 71 11.66 -6.82 -0.90
C SER A 71 10.33 -7.57 -0.82
N THR A 72 9.23 -6.91 -0.44
CA THR A 72 7.89 -7.51 -0.31
C THR A 72 6.89 -7.02 -1.34
N GLY A 73 7.32 -6.23 -2.33
CA GLY A 73 6.43 -5.74 -3.39
C GLY A 73 5.38 -4.74 -2.89
N THR A 74 5.69 -3.94 -1.85
CA THR A 74 4.78 -2.91 -1.34
C THR A 74 4.31 -2.01 -2.47
N HIS A 75 3.02 -1.74 -2.49
CA HIS A 75 2.37 -0.95 -3.52
C HIS A 75 1.37 0.05 -2.91
N GLY A 76 0.93 0.98 -3.71
CA GLY A 76 -0.22 1.84 -3.44
C GLY A 76 -1.41 1.43 -4.31
N THR A 77 -2.09 2.40 -4.89
CA THR A 77 -3.19 2.17 -5.83
C THR A 77 -3.01 3.00 -7.09
N GLY A 78 -3.55 2.53 -8.21
CA GLY A 78 -3.60 3.20 -9.50
C GLY A 78 -3.36 2.24 -10.65
N ALA A 79 -4.28 2.22 -11.64
CA ALA A 79 -4.23 1.30 -12.78
C ALA A 79 -2.96 1.47 -13.65
N ASP A 80 -2.35 2.67 -13.63
CA ASP A 80 -1.14 2.97 -14.38
C ASP A 80 0.12 3.01 -13.50
N LEU A 81 0.02 2.62 -12.24
CA LEU A 81 1.10 2.68 -11.25
C LEU A 81 1.52 1.28 -10.78
N HIS A 82 2.81 1.02 -10.85
CA HIS A 82 3.42 -0.22 -10.38
C HIS A 82 3.65 -0.22 -8.86
N CYS A 83 4.00 -1.38 -8.31
CA CYS A 83 4.56 -1.50 -6.96
C CYS A 83 5.87 -0.69 -6.82
N ILE A 84 6.29 -0.40 -5.58
CA ILE A 84 7.51 0.40 -5.30
C ILE A 84 8.75 -0.26 -5.92
N SER A 85 8.82 -1.57 -5.92
CA SER A 85 9.97 -2.36 -6.40
C SER A 85 10.23 -2.19 -7.90
N ALA A 86 9.20 -1.88 -8.69
CA ALA A 86 9.34 -1.66 -10.12
C ALA A 86 10.08 -0.34 -10.46
N TYR A 87 10.12 0.60 -9.52
CA TYR A 87 10.83 1.87 -9.68
C TYR A 87 12.30 1.80 -9.23
N VAL A 88 12.79 0.65 -8.77
CA VAL A 88 14.20 0.42 -8.46
C VAL A 88 15.02 0.37 -9.76
N LYS A 89 16.10 1.15 -9.80
CA LYS A 89 17.04 1.21 -10.94
C LYS A 89 18.25 0.31 -10.74
N ASP A 90 18.77 0.29 -9.54
CA ASP A 90 19.86 -0.54 -9.09
C ASP A 90 19.81 -0.70 -7.57
N PHE A 91 20.52 -1.68 -7.07
CA PHE A 91 20.74 -1.87 -5.64
C PHE A 91 22.11 -2.50 -5.37
N GLU A 92 22.57 -2.29 -4.15
CA GLU A 92 23.74 -2.94 -3.58
C GLU A 92 23.27 -4.06 -2.64
N LEU A 93 23.78 -5.28 -2.87
CA LEU A 93 23.42 -6.49 -2.13
C LEU A 93 24.65 -7.04 -1.39
N LEU A 94 24.56 -7.18 -0.10
CA LEU A 94 25.53 -7.93 0.72
C LEU A 94 25.09 -9.39 0.80
N THR A 95 25.90 -10.28 0.21
CA THR A 95 25.64 -11.73 0.19
C THR A 95 26.03 -12.40 1.49
N ALA A 96 25.61 -13.66 1.68
CA ALA A 96 25.99 -14.47 2.84
C ALA A 96 27.52 -14.77 2.92
N SER A 97 28.24 -14.69 1.77
CA SER A 97 29.70 -14.82 1.73
C SER A 97 30.45 -13.55 2.18
N GLY A 98 29.71 -12.44 2.40
CA GLY A 98 30.31 -11.14 2.69
C GLY A 98 30.69 -10.32 1.46
N GLU A 99 30.38 -10.81 0.27
CA GLU A 99 30.60 -10.09 -0.98
C GLU A 99 29.52 -9.03 -1.18
N ILE A 100 29.91 -7.85 -1.69
CA ILE A 100 29.00 -6.77 -2.06
C ILE A 100 28.84 -6.78 -3.57
N LEU A 101 27.61 -6.99 -4.04
CA LEU A 101 27.25 -7.00 -5.45
C LEU A 101 26.46 -5.73 -5.81
N ASN A 102 26.85 -5.07 -6.89
CA ASN A 102 26.02 -4.07 -7.55
C ASN A 102 25.11 -4.78 -8.54
N CYS A 103 23.81 -4.51 -8.46
CA CYS A 103 22.81 -5.19 -9.28
C CYS A 103 21.95 -4.16 -10.01
N SER A 104 21.88 -4.28 -11.33
CA SER A 104 21.11 -3.43 -12.23
C SER A 104 20.67 -4.21 -13.48
N ARG A 105 19.97 -3.58 -14.40
CA ARG A 105 19.63 -4.21 -15.70
C ARG A 105 20.86 -4.57 -16.54
N THR A 106 22.04 -3.99 -16.28
CA THR A 106 23.28 -4.21 -17.03
C THR A 106 24.39 -4.87 -16.22
N GLU A 107 24.27 -4.91 -14.90
CA GLU A 107 25.23 -5.53 -13.99
C GLU A 107 24.48 -6.51 -13.09
N ASN A 108 24.88 -7.78 -13.06
CA ASN A 108 24.17 -8.87 -12.36
C ASN A 108 22.66 -8.89 -12.65
N PRO A 109 22.23 -8.90 -13.95
CA PRO A 109 20.83 -8.66 -14.33
C PRO A 109 19.85 -9.70 -13.80
N GLU A 110 20.25 -10.96 -13.64
CA GLU A 110 19.39 -12.01 -13.07
C GLU A 110 19.17 -11.79 -11.58
N ILE A 111 20.24 -11.42 -10.84
CA ILE A 111 20.13 -11.07 -9.43
C ILE A 111 19.26 -9.82 -9.27
N PHE A 112 19.40 -8.85 -10.18
CA PHE A 112 18.55 -7.66 -10.19
C PHE A 112 17.08 -8.02 -10.44
N ALA A 113 16.78 -8.90 -11.39
CA ALA A 113 15.41 -9.33 -11.68
C ALA A 113 14.75 -10.02 -10.48
N ALA A 114 15.47 -10.90 -9.79
CA ALA A 114 14.98 -11.61 -8.61
C ALA A 114 15.01 -10.74 -7.33
N GLY A 115 15.99 -9.86 -7.19
CA GLY A 115 16.29 -9.15 -5.95
C GLY A 115 15.34 -8.02 -5.61
N ARG A 116 14.61 -7.46 -6.60
CA ARG A 116 13.63 -6.39 -6.39
C ARG A 116 12.44 -6.81 -5.53
N VAL A 117 12.05 -8.11 -5.59
CA VAL A 117 11.09 -8.72 -4.65
C VAL A 117 11.66 -10.05 -4.22
N SER A 118 12.60 -10.05 -3.28
CA SER A 118 13.35 -11.25 -2.89
C SER A 118 12.92 -11.85 -1.57
N LEU A 119 12.05 -11.20 -0.84
CA LEU A 119 11.66 -11.57 0.53
C LEU A 119 12.90 -11.69 1.46
N GLY A 120 14.01 -11.03 1.10
CA GLY A 120 15.28 -11.09 1.83
C GLY A 120 16.09 -12.37 1.62
N SER A 121 15.69 -13.27 0.70
CA SER A 121 16.32 -14.59 0.52
C SER A 121 17.70 -14.57 -0.16
N LEU A 122 18.02 -13.50 -0.89
CA LEU A 122 19.29 -13.38 -1.62
C LEU A 122 20.42 -12.75 -0.79
N GLY A 123 20.10 -12.06 0.29
CA GLY A 123 21.04 -11.32 1.10
C GLY A 123 20.44 -10.02 1.65
N ILE A 124 21.29 -9.11 2.08
CA ILE A 124 20.90 -7.83 2.69
C ILE A 124 21.07 -6.72 1.67
N LEU A 125 19.97 -6.06 1.30
CA LEU A 125 20.04 -4.80 0.54
C LEU A 125 20.63 -3.72 1.45
N THR A 126 21.71 -3.07 1.00
CA THR A 126 22.40 -2.01 1.76
C THR A 126 22.11 -0.63 1.19
N LYS A 127 21.91 -0.55 -0.14
CA LYS A 127 21.63 0.68 -0.87
C LYS A 127 20.66 0.41 -2.02
N ILE A 128 19.76 1.34 -2.28
CA ILE A 128 18.74 1.21 -3.34
C ILE A 128 18.62 2.54 -4.08
N THR A 129 18.76 2.52 -5.39
CA THR A 129 18.52 3.68 -6.24
C THR A 129 17.10 3.64 -6.79
N MET A 130 16.32 4.64 -6.42
CA MET A 130 14.92 4.79 -6.84
C MET A 130 14.81 5.73 -8.04
N GLN A 131 13.95 5.37 -9.01
CA GLN A 131 13.41 6.32 -9.96
C GLN A 131 12.31 7.10 -9.27
N ASN A 132 12.51 8.37 -9.14
CA ASN A 132 11.58 9.33 -8.57
C ASN A 132 10.99 10.23 -9.66
N ARG A 133 10.25 11.21 -9.26
CA ARG A 133 9.70 12.30 -10.08
C ARG A 133 9.82 13.64 -9.32
N PRO A 134 9.60 14.79 -9.98
CA PRO A 134 9.43 16.06 -9.28
C PRO A 134 8.31 15.97 -8.23
N ARG A 135 8.46 16.71 -7.13
CA ARG A 135 7.42 16.80 -6.09
C ARG A 135 6.10 17.27 -6.68
N PHE A 136 5.02 16.72 -6.16
CA PHE A 136 3.66 17.02 -6.60
C PHE A 136 2.69 16.96 -5.44
N LYS A 137 1.59 17.68 -5.58
CA LYS A 137 0.48 17.66 -4.63
C LYS A 137 -0.64 16.78 -5.18
N LEU A 138 -1.40 16.20 -4.27
CA LEU A 138 -2.58 15.41 -4.57
C LEU A 138 -3.80 16.02 -3.91
N LYS A 139 -4.91 15.97 -4.62
CA LYS A 139 -6.25 16.26 -4.12
C LYS A 139 -6.96 14.95 -3.87
N GLU A 140 -7.24 14.70 -2.62
CA GLU A 140 -8.05 13.56 -2.18
C GLU A 140 -9.54 13.92 -2.24
N HIS A 141 -10.34 12.99 -2.73
CA HIS A 141 -11.79 13.06 -2.67
C HIS A 141 -12.33 11.74 -2.17
N ILE A 142 -13.08 11.76 -1.07
CA ILE A 142 -13.79 10.62 -0.50
C ILE A 142 -15.27 10.84 -0.71
N GLN A 143 -15.96 9.85 -1.28
CA GLN A 143 -17.40 9.88 -1.53
C GLN A 143 -18.05 8.51 -1.33
N LEU A 144 -19.36 8.50 -1.17
CA LEU A 144 -20.15 7.27 -1.12
C LEU A 144 -20.68 6.94 -2.53
N CYS A 145 -20.52 5.68 -2.90
CA CYS A 145 -21.06 5.09 -4.13
C CYS A 145 -21.93 3.87 -3.77
N THR A 146 -22.61 3.32 -4.75
CA THR A 146 -23.33 2.05 -4.64
C THR A 146 -22.51 0.91 -5.24
N VAL A 147 -22.85 -0.33 -4.91
CA VAL A 147 -22.21 -1.50 -5.53
C VAL A 147 -22.46 -1.50 -7.06
N ALA A 148 -23.59 -0.99 -7.52
CA ALA A 148 -23.87 -0.85 -8.95
C ALA A 148 -22.88 0.08 -9.67
N ASP A 149 -22.30 1.06 -8.98
CA ASP A 149 -21.30 1.96 -9.55
C ASP A 149 -19.92 1.27 -9.74
N MET A 150 -19.70 0.08 -9.14
CA MET A 150 -18.46 -0.67 -9.26
C MET A 150 -18.13 -1.07 -10.71
N VAL A 151 -19.13 -1.30 -11.55
CA VAL A 151 -18.92 -1.57 -12.98
C VAL A 151 -18.24 -0.38 -13.66
N GLN A 152 -18.73 0.84 -13.39
CA GLN A 152 -18.11 2.06 -13.90
C GLN A 152 -16.71 2.29 -13.32
N PHE A 153 -16.53 1.98 -12.03
CA PHE A 153 -15.24 2.04 -11.36
C PHE A 153 -14.19 1.21 -12.09
N ILE A 154 -14.49 -0.06 -12.39
CA ILE A 154 -13.55 -0.96 -13.04
C ILE A 154 -13.35 -0.59 -14.52
N GLN A 155 -14.41 -0.23 -15.25
CA GLN A 155 -14.34 -0.02 -16.69
C GLN A 155 -13.84 1.38 -17.08
N GLN A 156 -14.21 2.42 -16.34
CA GLN A 156 -14.03 3.80 -16.75
C GLN A 156 -13.13 4.58 -15.80
N TRP A 157 -13.42 4.59 -14.50
CA TRP A 157 -12.77 5.52 -13.56
C TRP A 157 -11.32 5.16 -13.25
N LYS A 158 -10.93 3.88 -13.38
CA LYS A 158 -9.56 3.43 -13.08
C LYS A 158 -8.47 4.18 -13.86
N HIS A 159 -8.79 4.68 -15.07
CA HIS A 159 -7.87 5.47 -15.89
C HIS A 159 -8.15 6.97 -15.86
N GLN A 160 -9.22 7.41 -15.19
CA GLN A 160 -9.55 8.82 -15.04
C GLN A 160 -8.87 9.45 -13.82
N HIS A 161 -8.53 8.63 -12.84
CA HIS A 161 -7.90 9.05 -11.60
C HIS A 161 -6.49 8.46 -11.48
N ARG A 162 -5.56 9.25 -10.94
CA ARG A 162 -4.21 8.77 -10.68
C ARG A 162 -4.20 7.65 -9.65
N HIS A 163 -4.90 7.84 -8.56
CA HIS A 163 -5.10 6.84 -7.52
C HIS A 163 -6.60 6.67 -7.29
N ILE A 164 -7.05 5.44 -7.23
CA ILE A 164 -8.44 5.12 -6.99
C ILE A 164 -8.56 3.82 -6.22
N GLU A 165 -9.37 3.82 -5.17
CA GLU A 165 -9.62 2.66 -4.33
C GLU A 165 -11.03 2.68 -3.77
N CYS A 166 -11.59 1.50 -3.53
CA CYS A 166 -12.90 1.31 -2.92
C CYS A 166 -12.80 0.51 -1.64
N PHE A 167 -13.62 0.89 -0.66
CA PHE A 167 -13.77 0.16 0.59
C PHE A 167 -15.20 -0.37 0.68
N VAL A 168 -15.34 -1.69 0.67
CA VAL A 168 -16.62 -2.38 0.55
C VAL A 168 -16.91 -3.16 1.81
N PHE A 169 -17.90 -2.74 2.58
CA PHE A 169 -18.37 -3.50 3.74
C PHE A 169 -19.31 -4.63 3.30
N SER A 170 -19.11 -5.83 3.82
CA SER A 170 -19.84 -7.03 3.40
C SER A 170 -21.36 -6.94 3.60
N HIS A 171 -21.83 -6.11 4.52
CA HIS A 171 -23.25 -5.93 4.85
C HIS A 171 -23.79 -4.53 4.53
N ALA A 172 -23.00 -3.60 4.00
CA ALA A 172 -23.46 -2.28 3.60
C ALA A 172 -23.92 -2.28 2.13
N GLU A 173 -24.88 -1.41 1.81
CA GLU A 173 -25.34 -1.16 0.42
C GLU A 173 -24.47 -0.12 -0.28
N LYS A 174 -23.79 0.70 0.50
CA LYS A 174 -22.89 1.75 0.02
C LYS A 174 -21.45 1.38 0.30
N LEU A 175 -20.59 1.75 -0.60
CA LEU A 175 -19.14 1.65 -0.49
C LEU A 175 -18.52 3.04 -0.40
N MET A 176 -17.33 3.11 0.14
CA MET A 176 -16.53 4.33 0.14
C MET A 176 -15.57 4.30 -1.05
N LEU A 177 -15.66 5.32 -1.90
CA LEU A 177 -14.73 5.54 -3.00
C LEU A 177 -13.76 6.65 -2.60
N LYS A 178 -12.47 6.39 -2.75
CA LYS A 178 -11.40 7.37 -2.54
C LYS A 178 -10.61 7.54 -3.82
N THR A 179 -10.45 8.77 -4.26
CA THR A 179 -9.62 9.15 -5.41
C THR A 179 -8.58 10.18 -4.99
N LEU A 180 -7.40 10.13 -5.63
CA LEU A 180 -6.40 11.17 -5.47
C LEU A 180 -5.84 11.53 -6.86
N ASP A 181 -5.91 12.83 -7.19
CA ASP A 181 -5.45 13.38 -8.46
C ASP A 181 -4.44 14.50 -8.26
N GLU A 182 -3.53 14.66 -9.21
CA GLU A 182 -2.55 15.75 -9.16
C GLU A 182 -3.24 17.11 -9.23
N THR A 183 -2.74 18.06 -8.45
CA THR A 183 -3.31 19.40 -8.36
C THR A 183 -2.24 20.46 -8.07
N ASP A 184 -2.48 21.68 -8.55
CA ASP A 184 -1.71 22.87 -8.19
C ASP A 184 -2.36 23.67 -7.04
N GLU A 185 -3.50 23.22 -6.52
CA GLU A 185 -4.19 23.89 -5.40
C GLU A 185 -3.27 24.01 -4.17
N GLU A 186 -3.50 25.02 -3.35
CA GLU A 186 -2.78 25.18 -2.09
C GLU A 186 -3.18 24.09 -1.08
N PRO A 187 -2.23 23.63 -0.23
CA PRO A 187 -2.51 22.61 0.75
C PRO A 187 -3.68 22.96 1.66
N GLN A 188 -4.60 22.03 1.76
CA GLN A 188 -5.74 22.01 2.67
C GLN A 188 -5.78 20.62 3.33
N PRO A 189 -4.94 20.39 4.36
CA PRO A 189 -4.78 19.08 4.94
C PRO A 189 -6.09 18.55 5.54
N ARG A 190 -6.17 17.24 5.70
CA ARG A 190 -7.33 16.57 6.34
C ARG A 190 -7.62 17.21 7.70
N LYS A 191 -8.89 17.49 7.94
CA LYS A 191 -9.33 18.00 9.25
C LYS A 191 -9.40 16.82 10.21
N GLU A 192 -8.76 16.95 11.35
CA GLU A 192 -8.93 15.99 12.42
C GLU A 192 -10.40 16.01 12.89
N SER A 193 -11.01 14.83 12.96
CA SER A 193 -12.34 14.63 13.53
C SER A 193 -12.22 14.08 14.96
N TYR A 194 -13.16 14.41 15.81
CA TYR A 194 -13.29 13.74 17.11
C TYR A 194 -14.72 13.19 17.24
N PRO A 195 -14.87 11.88 17.53
CA PRO A 195 -13.81 10.86 17.55
C PRO A 195 -13.13 10.72 16.19
N SER A 196 -11.84 10.34 16.19
CA SER A 196 -11.11 10.04 14.94
C SER A 196 -11.67 8.77 14.29
N GLU A 197 -11.50 8.64 13.00
CA GLU A 197 -11.91 7.43 12.26
C GLU A 197 -11.27 6.17 12.85
N ASP A 198 -9.97 6.22 13.14
CA ASP A 198 -9.24 5.11 13.78
C ASP A 198 -9.79 4.76 15.16
N MET A 199 -10.18 5.75 15.98
CA MET A 199 -10.83 5.51 17.28
C MET A 199 -12.19 4.84 17.11
N LEU A 200 -13.00 5.27 16.15
CA LEU A 200 -14.30 4.64 15.85
C LEU A 200 -14.11 3.20 15.38
N LEU A 201 -13.16 2.97 14.49
CA LEU A 201 -12.81 1.63 14.01
C LEU A 201 -12.37 0.73 15.18
N THR A 202 -11.52 1.22 16.08
CA THR A 202 -11.09 0.48 17.27
C THR A 202 -12.27 0.11 18.17
N ILE A 203 -13.16 1.06 18.49
CA ILE A 203 -14.33 0.80 19.35
C ILE A 203 -15.26 -0.23 18.71
N CYS A 204 -15.55 -0.07 17.41
CA CYS A 204 -16.43 -0.97 16.69
C CYS A 204 -15.81 -2.36 16.56
N SER A 205 -14.51 -2.46 16.31
CA SER A 205 -13.79 -3.73 16.19
C SER A 205 -13.84 -4.51 17.51
N GLU A 206 -13.59 -3.86 18.64
CA GLU A 206 -13.68 -4.49 19.96
C GLU A 206 -15.13 -4.92 20.28
N LEU A 207 -16.13 -4.14 19.88
CA LEU A 207 -17.53 -4.52 20.03
C LEU A 207 -17.85 -5.79 19.24
N ILE A 208 -17.43 -5.87 17.96
CA ILE A 208 -17.68 -7.03 17.09
C ILE A 208 -16.90 -8.26 17.58
N LYS A 209 -15.67 -8.09 18.05
CA LYS A 209 -14.88 -9.18 18.65
C LYS A 209 -15.62 -9.85 19.81
N ASN A 210 -16.27 -9.04 20.67
CA ASN A 210 -17.00 -9.56 21.83
C ASN A 210 -18.44 -10.04 21.49
N VAL A 211 -19.08 -9.44 20.48
CA VAL A 211 -20.45 -9.77 20.08
C VAL A 211 -20.53 -9.86 18.53
N PRO A 212 -20.02 -10.94 17.92
CA PRO A 212 -19.93 -11.10 16.44
C PRO A 212 -21.28 -10.95 15.71
N SER A 213 -22.39 -11.28 16.37
CA SER A 213 -23.73 -11.17 15.80
C SER A 213 -24.16 -9.72 15.49
N LEU A 214 -23.48 -8.73 16.06
CA LEU A 214 -23.75 -7.31 15.78
C LEU A 214 -23.08 -6.82 14.47
N ASN A 215 -22.15 -7.58 13.90
CA ASN A 215 -21.39 -7.16 12.72
C ASN A 215 -22.26 -6.61 11.59
N PRO A 216 -23.34 -7.29 11.12
CA PRO A 216 -24.16 -6.77 10.04
C PRO A 216 -24.80 -5.41 10.32
N TYR A 217 -25.18 -5.18 11.56
CA TYR A 217 -25.83 -3.93 11.99
C TYR A 217 -24.82 -2.78 12.08
N VAL A 218 -23.64 -3.06 12.65
CA VAL A 218 -22.58 -2.07 12.79
C VAL A 218 -22.05 -1.64 11.43
N GLN A 219 -21.82 -2.58 10.49
CA GLN A 219 -21.37 -2.26 9.14
C GLN A 219 -22.39 -1.43 8.35
N LYS A 220 -23.69 -1.78 8.43
CA LYS A 220 -24.75 -0.95 7.83
C LYS A 220 -24.77 0.46 8.38
N LEU A 221 -24.60 0.60 9.70
CA LEU A 221 -24.58 1.90 10.35
C LEU A 221 -23.37 2.73 9.93
N LEU A 222 -22.17 2.13 9.91
CA LEU A 222 -20.94 2.80 9.48
C LEU A 222 -21.03 3.29 8.03
N GLY A 223 -21.59 2.50 7.12
CA GLY A 223 -21.82 2.90 5.74
C GLY A 223 -22.71 4.14 5.58
N THR A 224 -23.43 4.55 6.64
CA THR A 224 -24.24 5.79 6.62
C THR A 224 -23.50 7.00 7.20
N PHE A 225 -22.44 6.79 7.98
CA PHE A 225 -21.70 7.87 8.65
C PHE A 225 -20.53 8.43 7.86
N VAL A 226 -20.07 7.74 6.83
CA VAL A 226 -19.01 8.25 5.94
C VAL A 226 -19.52 9.53 5.29
N LYS A 227 -18.81 10.62 5.51
CA LYS A 227 -19.13 11.92 4.89
C LYS A 227 -18.16 12.15 3.73
N PRO A 228 -18.63 12.70 2.62
CA PRO A 228 -17.74 13.18 1.57
C PRO A 228 -16.73 14.19 2.15
N THR A 229 -15.47 13.99 1.86
CA THR A 229 -14.38 14.88 2.29
C THR A 229 -13.46 15.18 1.15
N MET A 230 -12.78 16.32 1.23
CA MET A 230 -11.73 16.72 0.32
C MET A 230 -10.53 17.21 1.14
N ALA A 231 -9.35 16.90 0.65
CA ALA A 231 -8.10 17.39 1.21
C ALA A 231 -7.08 17.58 0.09
N VAL A 232 -6.12 18.49 0.31
CA VAL A 232 -4.99 18.71 -0.61
C VAL A 232 -3.72 18.77 0.21
N ASP A 233 -2.72 17.98 -0.16
CA ASP A 233 -1.38 18.09 0.43
C ASP A 233 -0.33 17.51 -0.52
N TRP A 234 0.94 17.60 -0.13
CA TRP A 234 2.03 16.91 -0.81
C TRP A 234 1.80 15.39 -0.80
N SER A 235 2.17 14.74 -1.90
CA SER A 235 1.94 13.29 -2.08
C SER A 235 2.47 12.46 -0.90
N SER A 236 3.62 12.84 -0.33
CA SER A 236 4.23 12.22 0.83
C SER A 236 3.41 12.33 2.12
N LYS A 237 2.49 13.29 2.21
CA LYS A 237 1.68 13.57 3.41
C LYS A 237 0.24 13.11 3.30
N ILE A 238 -0.32 13.19 2.09
CA ILE A 238 -1.74 12.87 1.90
C ILE A 238 -1.97 11.38 1.65
N PHE A 239 -0.99 10.70 1.08
CA PHE A 239 -1.14 9.28 0.74
C PHE A 239 -1.10 8.39 1.99
N PRO A 240 -0.10 8.50 2.90
CA PRO A 240 -0.04 7.67 4.08
C PRO A 240 -1.16 7.99 5.08
N THR A 241 -1.65 6.96 5.76
CA THR A 241 -2.59 7.09 6.87
C THR A 241 -2.02 6.46 8.14
N VAL A 242 -2.37 7.06 9.28
CA VAL A 242 -1.99 6.53 10.60
C VAL A 242 -2.95 5.41 10.97
N ARG A 243 -2.42 4.23 11.26
CA ARG A 243 -3.16 3.06 11.70
C ARG A 243 -2.68 2.64 13.08
N ASN A 244 -3.46 2.90 14.13
CA ASN A 244 -3.15 2.49 15.51
C ASN A 244 -3.88 1.18 15.88
N THR A 245 -4.97 0.88 15.20
CA THR A 245 -5.72 -0.36 15.40
C THR A 245 -4.89 -1.54 14.89
N LYS A 246 -4.74 -2.57 15.74
CA LYS A 246 -4.04 -3.81 15.36
C LYS A 246 -5.02 -4.73 14.62
N PHE A 247 -4.56 -5.26 13.50
CA PHE A 247 -5.31 -6.20 12.67
C PHE A 247 -4.35 -7.15 11.96
N ASN A 248 -4.86 -8.27 11.50
CA ASN A 248 -4.24 -9.11 10.49
C ASN A 248 -4.95 -8.89 9.17
N GLU A 249 -4.23 -8.97 8.08
CA GLU A 249 -4.81 -8.90 6.74
C GLU A 249 -4.26 -10.00 5.85
N MET A 250 -5.00 -10.31 4.81
CA MET A 250 -4.53 -11.08 3.66
C MET A 250 -4.98 -10.37 2.38
N GLU A 251 -4.12 -10.41 1.41
CA GLU A 251 -4.30 -9.75 0.12
C GLU A 251 -4.16 -10.77 -0.99
N TYR A 252 -5.05 -10.70 -1.97
CA TYR A 252 -5.02 -11.51 -3.17
C TYR A 252 -4.99 -10.63 -4.40
N GLN A 253 -4.08 -10.93 -5.33
CA GLN A 253 -3.97 -10.28 -6.63
C GLN A 253 -4.80 -11.08 -7.63
N ILE A 254 -5.78 -10.41 -8.22
CA ILE A 254 -6.76 -10.99 -9.14
C ILE A 254 -6.59 -10.30 -10.50
N PRO A 255 -6.66 -11.02 -11.63
CA PRO A 255 -6.74 -10.36 -12.93
C PRO A 255 -7.85 -9.31 -12.94
N VAL A 256 -7.58 -8.15 -13.53
CA VAL A 256 -8.55 -7.03 -13.51
C VAL A 256 -9.91 -7.45 -14.08
N ASP A 257 -9.91 -8.29 -15.10
CA ASP A 257 -11.15 -8.75 -15.78
C ASP A 257 -12.01 -9.65 -14.88
N ASP A 258 -11.42 -10.38 -13.94
CA ASP A 258 -12.11 -11.28 -13.00
C ASP A 258 -12.49 -10.58 -11.69
N GLY A 259 -12.06 -9.34 -11.51
CA GLY A 259 -12.11 -8.66 -10.20
C GLY A 259 -13.52 -8.46 -9.66
N LEU A 260 -14.48 -8.16 -10.53
CA LEU A 260 -15.86 -7.91 -10.10
C LEU A 260 -16.56 -9.20 -9.66
N ASP A 261 -16.44 -10.24 -10.46
CA ASP A 261 -17.02 -11.55 -10.18
C ASP A 261 -16.44 -12.11 -8.87
N CYS A 262 -15.13 -12.00 -8.70
CA CYS A 262 -14.45 -12.41 -7.46
C CYS A 262 -14.95 -11.61 -6.25
N LEU A 263 -15.11 -10.28 -6.35
CA LEU A 263 -15.64 -9.47 -5.27
C LEU A 263 -17.05 -9.92 -4.87
N GLU A 264 -17.92 -10.17 -5.84
CA GLU A 264 -19.29 -10.64 -5.59
C GLU A 264 -19.30 -12.01 -4.89
N GLU A 265 -18.46 -12.94 -5.33
CA GLU A 265 -18.31 -14.26 -4.70
C GLU A 265 -17.80 -14.16 -3.26
N VAL A 266 -16.79 -13.33 -3.01
CA VAL A 266 -16.23 -13.11 -1.66
C VAL A 266 -17.30 -12.50 -0.75
N LEU A 267 -18.01 -11.47 -1.18
CA LEU A 267 -19.08 -10.85 -0.40
C LEU A 267 -20.22 -11.85 -0.09
N ALA A 268 -20.59 -12.69 -1.08
CA ALA A 268 -21.59 -13.74 -0.89
C ALA A 268 -21.11 -14.80 0.12
N ALA A 269 -19.85 -15.23 0.04
CA ALA A 269 -19.25 -16.20 0.96
C ALA A 269 -19.21 -15.67 2.40
N LEU A 270 -18.76 -14.41 2.60
CA LEU A 270 -18.73 -13.77 3.91
C LEU A 270 -20.10 -13.73 4.57
N ARG A 271 -21.13 -13.39 3.79
CA ARG A 271 -22.54 -13.36 4.26
C ARG A 271 -23.07 -14.77 4.57
N HIS A 272 -22.83 -15.73 3.67
CA HIS A 272 -23.30 -17.11 3.80
C HIS A 272 -22.70 -17.79 5.05
N HIS A 273 -21.39 -17.67 5.23
CA HIS A 273 -20.68 -18.27 6.35
C HIS A 273 -20.73 -17.44 7.62
N LYS A 274 -21.39 -16.27 7.58
CA LYS A 274 -21.54 -15.34 8.73
C LYS A 274 -20.17 -14.96 9.32
N VAL A 275 -19.18 -14.75 8.47
CA VAL A 275 -17.84 -14.35 8.92
C VAL A 275 -17.93 -12.95 9.52
N ALA A 276 -17.48 -12.81 10.74
CA ALA A 276 -17.57 -11.55 11.49
C ALA A 276 -16.35 -10.66 11.20
N THR A 277 -16.08 -10.39 9.93
CA THR A 277 -15.09 -9.39 9.55
C THR A 277 -15.66 -8.00 9.78
N PHE A 278 -14.91 -7.18 10.48
CA PHE A 278 -15.36 -5.82 10.78
C PHE A 278 -14.89 -4.82 9.74
N PHE A 279 -13.63 -4.96 9.30
CA PHE A 279 -13.05 -4.04 8.32
C PHE A 279 -13.66 -4.23 6.92
N PRO A 280 -13.70 -3.15 6.11
CA PRO A 280 -14.11 -3.28 4.72
C PRO A 280 -13.07 -4.06 3.91
N LEU A 281 -13.53 -4.73 2.86
CA LEU A 281 -12.67 -5.18 1.78
C LEU A 281 -12.12 -3.94 1.06
N GLU A 282 -10.82 -3.83 0.92
CA GLU A 282 -10.20 -2.79 0.12
C GLU A 282 -9.95 -3.32 -1.29
N PHE A 283 -10.41 -2.57 -2.28
CA PHE A 283 -10.38 -2.95 -3.67
C PHE A 283 -9.64 -1.88 -4.47
N ARG A 284 -8.46 -2.20 -5.00
CA ARG A 284 -7.55 -1.26 -5.66
C ARG A 284 -6.83 -1.88 -6.85
N PHE A 285 -6.28 -1.02 -7.71
CA PHE A 285 -5.57 -1.41 -8.91
C PHE A 285 -4.06 -1.27 -8.74
N VAL A 286 -3.32 -2.20 -9.36
CA VAL A 286 -1.86 -2.13 -9.48
C VAL A 286 -1.48 -2.61 -10.88
N LYS A 287 -0.61 -1.84 -11.55
CA LYS A 287 -0.07 -2.20 -12.85
C LYS A 287 0.95 -3.33 -12.72
N GLY A 288 0.91 -4.26 -13.66
CA GLY A 288 1.84 -5.37 -13.77
C GLY A 288 3.29 -4.93 -13.93
N ASP A 289 4.22 -5.76 -13.47
CA ASP A 289 5.66 -5.50 -13.52
C ASP A 289 6.45 -6.66 -14.15
N ASP A 290 7.78 -6.53 -14.21
CA ASP A 290 8.71 -7.51 -14.78
C ASP A 290 9.55 -8.25 -13.71
N ILE A 291 9.09 -8.27 -12.45
CA ILE A 291 9.84 -8.81 -11.32
C ILE A 291 9.42 -10.25 -11.04
N TRP A 292 10.34 -11.19 -11.09
CA TRP A 292 10.05 -12.63 -11.16
C TRP A 292 9.10 -13.20 -10.11
N ILE A 293 9.23 -12.79 -8.86
CA ILE A 293 8.34 -13.27 -7.79
C ILE A 293 7.40 -12.20 -7.25
N SER A 294 7.26 -11.10 -8.03
CA SER A 294 6.25 -10.09 -7.72
C SER A 294 4.84 -10.70 -7.83
N PRO A 295 3.94 -10.36 -6.93
CA PRO A 295 2.53 -10.71 -7.09
C PRO A 295 1.91 -10.10 -8.36
N PHE A 296 2.55 -9.10 -8.97
CA PHE A 296 2.11 -8.38 -10.17
C PHE A 296 2.88 -8.76 -11.44
N TYR A 297 3.57 -9.91 -11.43
CA TYR A 297 4.42 -10.31 -12.55
C TYR A 297 3.63 -10.45 -13.85
N GLN A 298 3.92 -9.59 -14.83
CA GLN A 298 3.32 -9.56 -16.17
C GLN A 298 1.77 -9.47 -16.21
N GLN A 299 1.14 -9.00 -15.13
CA GLN A 299 -0.31 -8.93 -15.03
C GLN A 299 -0.77 -7.69 -14.29
N ASP A 300 -1.64 -6.90 -14.94
CA ASP A 300 -2.39 -5.86 -14.27
C ASP A 300 -3.40 -6.51 -13.32
N SER A 301 -3.37 -6.09 -12.07
CA SER A 301 -4.14 -6.74 -11.03
C SER A 301 -5.08 -5.76 -10.35
N ILE A 302 -6.21 -6.31 -9.92
CA ILE A 302 -7.08 -5.70 -8.94
C ILE A 302 -6.93 -6.47 -7.63
N LEU A 303 -6.86 -5.74 -6.55
CA LEU A 303 -6.59 -6.31 -5.23
C LEU A 303 -7.88 -6.35 -4.44
N SER A 304 -8.12 -7.48 -3.79
CA SER A 304 -9.08 -7.57 -2.71
C SER A 304 -8.35 -8.02 -1.47
N TYR A 305 -8.36 -7.24 -0.41
CA TYR A 305 -7.84 -7.70 0.85
C TYR A 305 -8.84 -7.52 1.98
N GLU A 306 -8.77 -8.42 2.92
CA GLU A 306 -9.61 -8.47 4.09
C GLU A 306 -8.75 -8.30 5.35
N GLN A 307 -9.18 -7.41 6.22
CA GLN A 307 -8.58 -7.23 7.54
C GLN A 307 -9.35 -8.06 8.56
N ILE A 308 -8.67 -9.00 9.20
CA ILE A 308 -9.22 -9.86 10.25
C ILE A 308 -8.71 -9.37 11.60
N LEU A 309 -9.61 -9.22 12.55
CA LEU A 309 -9.21 -8.88 13.93
C LEU A 309 -8.28 -9.96 14.49
N ASP A 310 -7.14 -9.53 15.02
CA ASP A 310 -6.23 -10.44 15.70
C ASP A 310 -6.86 -10.91 17.03
N ASN A 311 -7.24 -12.18 17.08
CA ASN A 311 -7.75 -12.83 18.27
C ASN A 311 -6.65 -13.44 19.17
N SER A 312 -5.36 -13.24 18.81
CA SER A 312 -4.22 -13.93 19.41
C SER A 312 -3.38 -13.08 20.38
N VAL A 313 -3.95 -12.01 20.96
CA VAL A 313 -3.29 -11.24 22.04
C VAL A 313 -4.07 -11.32 23.34
#